data_1485c38ce73da59fa61500ed6a197a09
#
_entry.id   1485c38ce73da59fa61500ed6a197a09
#
_cell.length_a   1.000
_cell.length_b   1.000
_cell.length_c   1.000
_cell.angle_alpha   90.00
_cell.angle_beta   90.00
_cell.angle_gamma   90.00
#
_symmetry.space_group_name_H-M   'P 1'
#
loop_
_entity.id
_entity.type
_entity.pdbx_description
1 polymer ?
#
loop_
_entity_poly.entity_id
_entity_poly.type
_entity_poly.pdbx_seq_one_letter_code
_entity_poly.pdbx_strand_id
1 'polypeptide(L)' 'MNPEILALIKGFEPDSKKPKERYAEFLYYCNYNLDKMINNYKFKEFDREALIKYILAHKVEITAELSK' A
#
# COMPACT_ATOMS: atom_id res chain seq x y z
N MET A 1 -6.65 -5.92 8.42
CA MET A 1 -5.70 -4.97 7.80
C MET A 1 -5.97 -3.56 8.32
N ASN A 2 -4.95 -2.74 8.41
CA ASN A 2 -5.09 -1.35 8.85
C ASN A 2 -6.11 -0.62 7.95
N PRO A 3 -7.11 0.07 8.52
CA PRO A 3 -8.18 0.72 7.73
C PRO A 3 -7.68 1.81 6.78
N GLU A 4 -6.65 2.55 7.17
CA GLU A 4 -6.11 3.62 6.31
C GLU A 4 -5.36 3.04 5.11
N ILE A 5 -4.63 1.95 5.32
CA ILE A 5 -3.97 1.24 4.22
C ILE A 5 -5.02 0.63 3.29
N LEU A 6 -6.07 0.04 3.85
CA LEU A 6 -7.15 -0.53 3.05
C LEU A 6 -7.83 0.54 2.19
N ALA A 7 -8.10 1.71 2.76
CA ALA A 7 -8.69 2.83 2.02
C ALA A 7 -7.79 3.27 0.87
N LEU A 8 -6.47 3.31 1.12
CA LEU A 8 -5.50 3.65 0.09
C LEU A 8 -5.52 2.64 -1.05
N ILE A 9 -5.57 1.35 -0.72
CA ILE A 9 -5.65 0.26 -1.72
C ILE A 9 -6.91 0.41 -2.56
N LYS A 10 -8.05 0.66 -1.93
CA LYS A 10 -9.33 0.80 -2.63
C LYS A 10 -9.36 2.01 -3.57
N GLY A 11 -8.61 3.05 -3.25
CA GLY A 11 -8.50 4.23 -4.10
C GLY A 11 -7.42 4.15 -5.16
N PHE A 12 -6.58 3.12 -5.12
CA PHE A 12 -5.47 2.96 -6.06
C PHE A 12 -5.95 2.26 -7.33
N GLU A 13 -5.59 2.84 -8.48
CA GLU A 13 -5.96 2.29 -9.79
C GLU A 13 -4.70 1.81 -10.51
N PRO A 14 -4.36 0.52 -10.40
CA PRO A 14 -3.19 -0.01 -11.09
C PRO A 14 -3.42 -0.08 -12.61
N ASP A 15 -2.36 0.09 -13.37
CA ASP A 15 -2.42 0.01 -14.83
C ASP A 15 -2.48 -1.43 -15.32
N SER A 16 -1.76 -2.33 -14.64
CA SER A 16 -1.71 -3.73 -15.03
C SER A 16 -2.94 -4.50 -14.56
N LYS A 17 -3.31 -5.52 -15.32
CA LYS A 17 -4.37 -6.46 -14.95
C LYS A 17 -3.82 -7.70 -14.24
N LYS A 18 -2.50 -7.87 -14.21
CA LYS A 18 -1.85 -9.03 -13.57
C LYS A 18 -1.68 -8.78 -12.07
N PRO A 19 -2.15 -9.67 -11.19
CA PRO A 19 -2.10 -9.44 -9.74
C PRO A 19 -0.72 -9.09 -9.19
N LYS A 20 0.31 -9.81 -9.62
CA LYS A 20 1.68 -9.54 -9.17
C LYS A 20 2.16 -8.16 -9.57
N GLU A 21 1.81 -7.72 -10.77
CA GLU A 21 2.18 -6.40 -11.27
C GLU A 21 1.40 -5.30 -10.58
N ARG A 22 0.13 -5.54 -10.26
CA ARG A 22 -0.68 -4.60 -9.48
C ARG A 22 -0.07 -4.35 -8.11
N TYR A 23 0.37 -5.42 -7.46
CA TYR A 23 1.03 -5.30 -6.17
C TYR A 23 2.35 -4.52 -6.30
N ALA A 24 3.15 -4.81 -7.32
CA ALA A 24 4.40 -4.11 -7.56
C ALA A 24 4.19 -2.62 -7.79
N GLU A 25 3.15 -2.26 -8.56
CA GLU A 25 2.78 -0.86 -8.78
C GLU A 25 2.37 -0.17 -7.48
N PHE A 26 1.61 -0.85 -6.64
CA PHE A 26 1.18 -0.31 -5.35
C PHE A 26 2.39 -0.11 -4.42
N LEU A 27 3.27 -1.09 -4.34
CA LEU A 27 4.48 -1.00 -3.53
C LEU A 27 5.37 0.16 -4.01
N TYR A 28 5.53 0.30 -5.31
CA TYR A 28 6.28 1.42 -5.90
C TYR A 28 5.63 2.75 -5.51
N TYR A 29 4.32 2.85 -5.61
CA TYR A 29 3.59 4.05 -5.24
C TYR A 29 3.82 4.42 -3.78
N CYS A 30 3.77 3.45 -2.88
CA CYS A 30 3.99 3.68 -1.46
C CYS A 30 5.43 4.12 -1.17
N ASN A 31 6.41 3.51 -1.84
CA ASN A 31 7.80 3.94 -1.70
C ASN A 31 8.01 5.37 -2.20
N TYR A 32 7.44 5.68 -3.35
CA TYR A 32 7.58 7.02 -3.94
C TYR A 32 6.95 8.10 -3.05
N ASN A 33 5.81 7.79 -2.44
CA ASN A 33 5.06 8.74 -1.62
C ASN A 33 5.31 8.57 -0.11
N LEU A 34 6.35 7.84 0.26
CA LEU A 34 6.58 7.45 1.65
C LEU A 34 6.65 8.64 2.61
N ASP A 35 7.37 9.69 2.25
CA ASP A 35 7.49 10.87 3.10
C ASP A 35 6.15 11.56 3.33
N LYS A 36 5.34 11.65 2.29
CA LYS A 36 4.00 12.22 2.42
C LYS A 36 3.10 11.37 3.31
N MET A 37 3.22 10.06 3.18
CA MET A 37 2.40 9.13 3.96
C MET A 37 2.73 9.20 5.45
N ILE A 38 4.00 9.11 5.81
CA ILE A 38 4.39 9.11 7.24
C ILE A 38 4.14 10.46 7.91
N ASN A 39 4.07 11.55 7.15
CA ASN A 39 3.76 12.87 7.67
C ASN A 39 2.25 13.14 7.73
N ASN A 40 1.44 12.22 7.22
CA ASN A 40 -0.01 12.35 7.28
C ASN A 40 -0.52 11.75 8.60
N TYR A 41 -1.36 12.50 9.33
CA TYR A 41 -1.89 12.05 10.62
C TYR A 41 -2.62 10.70 10.55
N LYS A 42 -3.13 10.34 9.38
CA LYS A 42 -3.83 9.06 9.17
C LYS A 42 -2.90 7.86 9.29
N PHE A 43 -1.61 8.05 9.05
CA PHE A 43 -0.59 6.99 9.14
C PHE A 43 0.36 7.21 10.32
N LYS A 44 -0.07 7.96 11.32
CA LYS A 44 0.78 8.37 12.47
C LYS A 44 1.40 7.21 13.26
N GLU A 45 0.79 6.02 13.17
CA GLU A 45 1.33 4.83 13.86
C GLU A 45 2.50 4.19 13.14
N PHE A 46 2.81 4.67 11.93
CA PHE A 46 3.90 4.12 11.13
C PHE A 46 5.07 5.10 11.03
N ASP A 47 6.30 4.58 11.15
CA ASP A 47 7.46 5.25 10.62
C ASP A 47 7.76 4.66 9.22
N ARG A 48 8.84 5.11 8.58
CA ARG A 48 9.19 4.68 7.21
C ARG A 48 9.36 3.17 7.12
N GLU A 49 10.13 2.61 8.04
CA GLU A 49 10.43 1.18 8.05
C GLU A 49 9.18 0.35 8.34
N ALA A 50 8.41 0.76 9.35
CA ALA A 50 7.20 0.04 9.75
C ALA A 50 6.16 0.01 8.63
N LEU A 51 6.00 1.11 7.89
CA LEU A 51 5.04 1.18 6.80
C LEU A 51 5.40 0.21 5.67
N ILE A 52 6.65 0.22 5.24
CA ILE A 52 7.10 -0.69 4.18
C ILE A 52 7.05 -2.14 4.64
N LYS A 53 7.46 -2.43 5.87
CA LYS A 53 7.35 -3.78 6.42
C LYS A 53 5.90 -4.26 6.45
N TYR A 54 4.97 -3.39 6.78
CA TYR A 54 3.55 -3.73 6.80
C TYR A 54 3.07 -4.12 5.40
N ILE A 55 3.41 -3.32 4.41
CA ILE A 55 2.99 -3.58 3.02
C ILE A 55 3.60 -4.89 2.50
N LEU A 56 4.83 -5.17 2.84
CA LEU A 56 5.48 -6.43 2.46
C LEU A 56 4.87 -7.63 3.19
N ALA A 57 4.59 -7.48 4.48
CA ALA A 57 4.02 -8.57 5.30
C ALA A 57 2.59 -8.94 4.87
N HIS A 58 1.85 -7.98 4.33
CA HIS A 58 0.45 -8.17 3.90
C HIS A 58 0.31 -8.32 2.40
N LYS A 59 1.35 -8.79 1.73
CA LYS A 59 1.39 -8.91 0.27
C LYS A 59 0.19 -9.69 -0.30
N VAL A 60 -0.14 -10.84 0.28
CA VAL A 60 -1.24 -11.68 -0.21
C VAL A 60 -2.58 -10.96 -0.10
N GLU A 61 -2.84 -10.35 1.05
CA GLU A 61 -4.08 -9.62 1.31
C GLU A 61 -4.21 -8.39 0.40
N ILE A 62 -3.12 -7.64 0.25
CA ILE A 62 -3.11 -6.44 -0.60
C ILE A 62 -3.33 -6.84 -2.06
N THR A 63 -2.66 -7.89 -2.53
CA THR A 63 -2.83 -8.37 -3.90
C THR A 63 -4.29 -8.77 -4.16
N ALA A 64 -4.92 -9.46 -3.21
CA ALA A 64 -6.32 -9.83 -3.33
C ALA A 64 -7.24 -8.61 -3.43
N GLU A 65 -7.01 -7.60 -2.60
CA GLU A 65 -7.80 -6.36 -2.64
C GLU A 65 -7.61 -5.58 -3.95
N LEU A 66 -6.38 -5.54 -4.45
CA LEU A 66 -6.08 -4.86 -5.72
C LEU A 66 -6.71 -5.57 -6.93
N SER A 67 -7.09 -6.83 -6.78
CA SER A 67 -7.64 -7.66 -7.86
C SER A 67 -9.16 -7.69 -7.89
N LYS A 68 -9.81 -7.02 -6.97
CA LYS A 68 -11.27 -6.93 -6.91
C LYS A 68 -11.84 -5.99 -7.97
#